data_949690bef52fa18f7ec0944c483af17d
#
_entry.id   949690bef52fa18f7ec0944c483af17d
#
_cell.length_a   1.000
_cell.length_b   1.000
_cell.length_c   1.000
_cell.angle_alpha   90.00
_cell.angle_beta   90.00
_cell.angle_gamma   90.00
#
_symmetry.space_group_name_H-M   'P 1'
#
loop_
_entity.id
_entity.type
_entity.pdbx_description
1 polymer ?
#
loop_
_entity_poly.entity_id
_entity_poly.type
_entity_poly.pdbx_seq_one_letter_code
_entity_poly.pdbx_strand_id
1 'polypeptide(L)'
;MIRFWPLGISCLLLQILFFSCATPTTPTGGPRDENPPAIDTALSTPNFQTKFSKQDISLTFNEWVMLEDVFNQVIISPPLQFKPEIYIKKKSVIIAWDERETLRDNVTYTFNFGESVKDLTEKNPAEKLRFVFSTGDFIDSLSLSGKVIDATDGKPLEKIRVMLYASKQDSVVRTQKPLYLSLTDKDGRFTMENVRSDTFSLFALEDVNFNYKFDLANERIGFPDSLLFLTNTLSDSLVLQIFQEKPLVRLNSTDVKSYGIIKALYNQAPDNILILTDSLTPQLYRESIKDTLKLWFNPALVKKPWQINLQSGVNSYDTIKFNAPTSAQVPNVGNLSLENMPESGTSISAIKPGEPIQISLSRPIFSADASKIIQIKDSIPLSDTLYFDQDSINPRKISLYGRWQEGNTYKLNIPPGTFKDIYGKTTDSLKFTVSIGKTEDYGNLAVKISAIDSTMHYVVQIIDESQRIYYDNQIHGKSPEDFSLKLLQPGKYTLKVIKDENNNGTWDTGNLLNHRQPEKIALIPIEEIKANWDVETSVDLIEIFRK
;
A
#
# COMPACT_ATOMS: atom_id res chain seq x y z
N MET A 1 41.78 85.08 -39.80
CA MET A 1 40.59 84.23 -39.80
C MET A 1 40.98 82.84 -40.22
N ILE A 2 41.25 81.92 -39.27
CA ILE A 2 41.73 80.59 -39.56
C ILE A 2 40.52 79.66 -39.45
N ARG A 3 40.17 78.96 -40.53
CA ARG A 3 39.10 77.97 -40.59
C ARG A 3 39.51 76.68 -39.91
N PHE A 4 38.93 76.37 -38.77
CA PHE A 4 39.00 75.02 -38.12
C PHE A 4 37.64 74.32 -38.34
N TRP A 5 37.53 73.52 -39.42
CA TRP A 5 36.33 72.67 -39.58
C TRP A 5 36.42 71.47 -40.50
N PRO A 6 37.44 70.65 -40.46
CA PRO A 6 37.20 69.26 -40.84
C PRO A 6 37.68 68.19 -39.85
N LEU A 7 38.39 68.52 -38.74
CA LEU A 7 38.88 67.48 -37.83
C LEU A 7 37.77 66.94 -36.90
N GLY A 8 36.75 67.73 -36.59
CA GLY A 8 35.69 67.27 -35.67
C GLY A 8 34.73 66.24 -36.27
N ILE A 9 34.47 66.28 -37.56
CA ILE A 9 33.58 65.35 -38.28
C ILE A 9 34.28 64.00 -38.52
N SER A 10 35.58 64.00 -38.73
CA SER A 10 36.36 62.74 -38.93
C SER A 10 36.50 61.92 -37.63
N CYS A 11 36.61 62.62 -36.46
CA CYS A 11 36.61 61.91 -35.18
C CYS A 11 35.24 61.37 -34.79
N LEU A 12 34.15 62.03 -35.15
CA LEU A 12 32.78 61.57 -34.88
C LEU A 12 32.41 60.35 -35.75
N LEU A 13 32.86 60.30 -37.00
CA LEU A 13 32.67 59.16 -37.88
C LEU A 13 33.54 57.93 -37.48
N LEU A 14 34.72 58.15 -36.88
CA LEU A 14 35.55 57.06 -36.39
C LEU A 14 35.05 56.44 -35.08
N GLN A 15 34.28 57.18 -34.26
CA GLN A 15 33.64 56.63 -33.03
C GLN A 15 32.42 55.79 -33.32
N ILE A 16 31.72 55.96 -34.45
CA ILE A 16 30.55 55.18 -34.85
C ILE A 16 30.96 53.75 -35.32
N LEU A 17 32.17 53.55 -35.72
CA LEU A 17 32.66 52.20 -36.17
C LEU A 17 33.05 51.25 -35.06
N PHE A 18 33.05 51.69 -33.77
CA PHE A 18 33.39 50.84 -32.64
C PHE A 18 32.18 50.34 -31.84
N PHE A 19 30.95 50.67 -32.22
CA PHE A 19 29.74 50.11 -31.60
C PHE A 19 29.12 48.97 -32.44
N SER A 20 29.92 48.12 -33.00
CA SER A 20 29.47 46.82 -33.48
C SER A 20 29.41 45.88 -32.27
N CYS A 21 28.33 45.91 -31.50
CA CYS A 21 27.97 44.85 -30.55
C CYS A 21 27.73 43.59 -31.40
N ALA A 22 28.71 42.72 -31.49
CA ALA A 22 28.48 41.32 -31.82
C ALA A 22 27.66 40.73 -30.65
N THR A 23 26.38 40.57 -30.79
CA THR A 23 25.59 39.70 -29.92
C THR A 23 26.17 38.28 -30.06
N PRO A 24 26.75 37.68 -28.99
CA PRO A 24 27.14 36.30 -29.07
C PRO A 24 25.84 35.47 -29.23
N THR A 25 25.54 35.08 -30.46
CA THR A 25 24.58 34.02 -30.69
C THR A 25 25.23 32.78 -30.12
N THR A 26 24.65 32.22 -29.07
CA THR A 26 24.94 30.85 -28.65
C THR A 26 24.89 29.98 -29.90
N PRO A 27 25.91 29.15 -30.16
CA PRO A 27 25.85 28.25 -31.31
C PRO A 27 24.58 27.39 -31.10
N THR A 28 23.63 27.54 -32.01
CA THR A 28 22.53 26.61 -32.13
C THR A 28 23.18 25.33 -32.58
N GLY A 29 23.33 24.37 -31.64
CA GLY A 29 23.79 23.04 -31.96
C GLY A 29 22.98 22.50 -33.14
N GLY A 30 23.58 21.58 -33.91
CA GLY A 30 22.87 20.86 -34.96
C GLY A 30 21.60 20.18 -34.41
N PRO A 31 20.75 19.60 -35.26
CA PRO A 31 19.61 18.82 -34.79
C PRO A 31 20.11 17.78 -33.78
N ARG A 32 19.34 17.60 -32.71
CA ARG A 32 19.63 16.62 -31.67
C ARG A 32 19.71 15.22 -32.31
N ASP A 33 20.73 14.46 -31.96
CA ASP A 33 20.80 13.06 -32.39
C ASP A 33 19.75 12.24 -31.63
N GLU A 34 18.89 11.57 -32.40
CA GLU A 34 17.84 10.70 -31.87
C GLU A 34 18.18 9.21 -32.09
N ASN A 35 19.34 8.92 -32.71
CA ASN A 35 19.73 7.54 -32.98
C ASN A 35 20.34 6.91 -31.73
N PRO A 36 19.88 5.71 -31.33
CA PRO A 36 20.48 4.99 -30.23
C PRO A 36 21.86 4.41 -30.61
N PRO A 37 22.74 4.22 -29.63
CA PRO A 37 24.05 3.59 -29.88
C PRO A 37 23.86 2.14 -30.34
N ALA A 38 24.54 1.78 -31.41
CA ALA A 38 24.46 0.46 -32.04
C ALA A 38 25.74 -0.34 -31.82
N ILE A 39 25.62 -1.67 -31.63
CA ILE A 39 26.76 -2.58 -31.47
C ILE A 39 27.52 -2.72 -32.79
N ASP A 40 28.83 -2.54 -32.74
CA ASP A 40 29.77 -2.98 -33.77
C ASP A 40 30.06 -4.46 -33.55
N THR A 41 29.43 -5.31 -34.34
CA THR A 41 29.54 -6.77 -34.21
C THR A 41 30.90 -7.30 -34.58
N ALA A 42 31.70 -6.56 -35.40
CA ALA A 42 33.03 -6.97 -35.80
C ALA A 42 34.09 -6.79 -34.68
N LEU A 43 33.84 -5.81 -33.79
CA LEU A 43 34.73 -5.49 -32.67
C LEU A 43 34.19 -6.01 -31.32
N SER A 44 33.03 -6.63 -31.31
CA SER A 44 32.38 -7.16 -30.10
C SER A 44 32.60 -8.68 -29.97
N THR A 45 32.52 -9.17 -28.74
CA THR A 45 32.38 -10.61 -28.49
C THR A 45 31.16 -11.12 -29.25
N PRO A 46 31.29 -12.19 -30.08
CA PRO A 46 30.16 -12.69 -30.85
C PRO A 46 29.00 -13.09 -29.95
N ASN A 47 27.78 -12.63 -30.30
CA ASN A 47 26.54 -12.98 -29.60
C ASN A 47 26.05 -14.37 -30.06
N PHE A 48 25.22 -15.02 -29.24
CA PHE A 48 24.65 -16.36 -29.51
C PHE A 48 25.68 -17.48 -29.71
N GLN A 49 26.80 -17.42 -28.98
CA GLN A 49 27.81 -18.49 -28.97
C GLN A 49 27.28 -19.72 -28.21
N THR A 50 27.59 -20.90 -28.73
CA THR A 50 27.48 -22.17 -28.03
C THR A 50 28.82 -22.63 -27.51
N LYS A 51 28.85 -23.57 -26.54
CA LYS A 51 30.11 -24.05 -25.90
C LYS A 51 30.95 -22.91 -25.33
N PHE A 52 30.30 -21.88 -24.84
CA PHE A 52 30.98 -20.71 -24.31
C PHE A 52 31.84 -21.07 -23.10
N SER A 53 33.10 -20.78 -23.16
CA SER A 53 34.02 -20.83 -22.03
C SER A 53 34.16 -19.47 -21.38
N LYS A 54 34.22 -19.43 -20.03
CA LYS A 54 34.29 -18.20 -19.26
C LYS A 54 35.46 -17.31 -19.72
N GLN A 55 35.13 -16.18 -20.29
CA GLN A 55 36.04 -15.12 -20.74
C GLN A 55 35.33 -13.78 -20.65
N ASP A 56 36.07 -12.68 -20.48
CA ASP A 56 35.49 -11.36 -20.47
C ASP A 56 34.72 -11.08 -21.76
N ILE A 57 33.60 -10.40 -21.64
CA ILE A 57 32.72 -10.06 -22.75
C ILE A 57 32.91 -8.57 -23.05
N SER A 58 33.16 -8.24 -24.29
CA SER A 58 33.29 -6.87 -24.77
C SER A 58 32.22 -6.56 -25.79
N LEU A 59 31.38 -5.56 -25.50
CA LEU A 59 30.36 -5.03 -26.40
C LEU A 59 30.78 -3.65 -26.85
N THR A 60 31.25 -3.53 -28.08
CA THR A 60 31.77 -2.28 -28.67
C THR A 60 30.68 -1.59 -29.46
N PHE A 61 30.58 -0.27 -29.33
CA PHE A 61 29.56 0.56 -29.99
C PHE A 61 30.17 1.44 -31.08
N ASN A 62 29.31 1.88 -32.03
CA ASN A 62 29.66 2.82 -33.08
C ASN A 62 30.10 4.19 -32.54
N GLU A 63 29.63 4.54 -31.32
CA GLU A 63 29.83 5.82 -30.65
C GLU A 63 30.24 5.64 -29.18
N TRP A 64 30.48 6.77 -28.49
CA TRP A 64 30.81 6.76 -27.07
C TRP A 64 29.54 6.51 -26.26
N VAL A 65 29.59 5.57 -25.32
CA VAL A 65 28.47 5.21 -24.45
C VAL A 65 28.83 5.45 -22.98
N MET A 66 27.77 5.58 -22.18
CA MET A 66 27.84 5.65 -20.72
C MET A 66 26.97 4.57 -20.09
N LEU A 67 27.26 4.24 -18.84
CA LEU A 67 26.46 3.34 -18.03
C LEU A 67 25.65 4.13 -16.99
N GLU A 68 24.36 3.86 -16.93
CA GLU A 68 23.46 4.45 -15.94
C GLU A 68 22.64 3.34 -15.26
N ASP A 69 22.60 3.37 -13.94
CA ASP A 69 21.81 2.45 -13.11
C ASP A 69 21.98 0.95 -13.43
N VAL A 70 23.22 0.52 -13.65
CA VAL A 70 23.57 -0.88 -14.00
C VAL A 70 23.00 -1.88 -12.99
N PHE A 71 22.98 -1.50 -11.71
CA PHE A 71 22.54 -2.39 -10.64
C PHE A 71 21.07 -2.81 -10.77
N ASN A 72 20.19 -1.90 -11.19
CA ASN A 72 18.75 -2.17 -11.32
C ASN A 72 18.34 -2.57 -12.74
N GLN A 73 19.11 -2.14 -13.75
CA GLN A 73 18.75 -2.32 -15.15
C GLN A 73 19.29 -3.62 -15.76
N VAL A 74 20.49 -4.03 -15.34
CA VAL A 74 21.11 -5.23 -15.94
C VAL A 74 20.60 -6.50 -15.26
N ILE A 75 19.86 -7.29 -16.03
CA ILE A 75 19.29 -8.57 -15.59
C ILE A 75 20.09 -9.71 -16.21
N ILE A 76 20.65 -10.56 -15.36
CA ILE A 76 21.38 -11.75 -15.77
C ILE A 76 20.53 -12.98 -15.45
N SER A 77 20.21 -13.75 -16.47
CA SER A 77 19.40 -14.97 -16.36
C SER A 77 20.20 -16.18 -16.92
N PRO A 78 20.40 -17.24 -16.12
CA PRO A 78 20.17 -17.34 -14.69
C PRO A 78 21.05 -16.40 -13.85
N PRO A 79 20.61 -16.03 -12.62
CA PRO A 79 21.41 -15.19 -11.74
C PRO A 79 22.72 -15.88 -11.36
N LEU A 80 23.80 -15.13 -11.44
CA LEU A 80 25.13 -15.58 -11.06
C LEU A 80 25.29 -15.65 -9.54
N GLN A 81 26.20 -16.47 -9.06
CA GLN A 81 26.57 -16.52 -7.65
C GLN A 81 27.35 -15.27 -7.24
N PHE A 82 28.29 -14.87 -8.07
CA PHE A 82 29.10 -13.68 -7.91
C PHE A 82 28.82 -12.71 -9.06
N LYS A 83 28.46 -11.46 -8.75
CA LYS A 83 28.15 -10.46 -9.78
C LYS A 83 29.41 -10.10 -10.55
N PRO A 84 29.35 -10.01 -11.89
CA PRO A 84 30.45 -9.52 -12.70
C PRO A 84 30.61 -8.01 -12.52
N GLU A 85 31.78 -7.49 -12.75
CA GLU A 85 32.02 -6.06 -12.89
C GLU A 85 31.64 -5.63 -14.31
N ILE A 86 30.81 -4.60 -14.44
CA ILE A 86 30.37 -4.03 -15.71
C ILE A 86 30.85 -2.59 -15.76
N TYR A 87 31.76 -2.29 -16.70
CA TYR A 87 32.38 -0.97 -16.81
C TYR A 87 32.63 -0.59 -18.26
N ILE A 88 32.97 0.69 -18.50
CA ILE A 88 33.29 1.20 -19.83
C ILE A 88 34.80 1.26 -20.06
N LYS A 89 35.21 0.77 -21.20
CA LYS A 89 36.58 0.92 -21.74
C LYS A 89 36.51 1.46 -23.16
N LYS A 90 36.82 2.76 -23.35
CA LYS A 90 36.64 3.48 -24.63
C LYS A 90 35.18 3.43 -25.07
N LYS A 91 34.87 2.91 -26.24
CA LYS A 91 33.52 2.74 -26.78
C LYS A 91 32.89 1.38 -26.46
N SER A 92 33.47 0.63 -25.51
CA SER A 92 33.04 -0.73 -25.21
C SER A 92 32.52 -0.83 -23.78
N VAL A 93 31.44 -1.55 -23.59
CA VAL A 93 30.97 -2.08 -22.30
C VAL A 93 31.70 -3.41 -22.09
N ILE A 94 32.43 -3.52 -20.99
CA ILE A 94 33.15 -4.73 -20.61
C ILE A 94 32.39 -5.40 -19.46
N ILE A 95 32.19 -6.72 -19.56
CA ILE A 95 31.67 -7.57 -18.50
C ILE A 95 32.82 -8.46 -18.05
N ALA A 96 33.43 -8.13 -16.93
CA ALA A 96 34.53 -8.88 -16.33
C ALA A 96 34.02 -9.83 -15.26
N TRP A 97 34.35 -11.10 -15.34
CA TRP A 97 33.89 -12.12 -14.44
C TRP A 97 34.61 -12.07 -13.09
N ASP A 98 33.86 -12.29 -12.01
CA ASP A 98 34.49 -12.68 -10.74
C ASP A 98 35.17 -14.05 -10.91
N GLU A 99 36.41 -14.18 -10.44
CA GLU A 99 37.19 -15.43 -10.59
C GLU A 99 36.49 -16.63 -9.96
N ARG A 100 35.72 -16.41 -8.87
CA ARG A 100 34.99 -17.44 -8.12
C ARG A 100 33.71 -17.91 -8.81
N GLU A 101 33.21 -17.17 -9.83
CA GLU A 101 32.02 -17.57 -10.55
C GLU A 101 32.29 -18.81 -11.41
N THR A 102 31.38 -19.78 -11.31
CA THR A 102 31.39 -20.99 -12.13
C THR A 102 30.07 -21.09 -12.89
N LEU A 103 30.21 -21.09 -14.23
CA LEU A 103 29.04 -21.25 -15.09
C LEU A 103 28.48 -22.67 -14.98
N ARG A 104 27.15 -22.79 -14.99
CA ARG A 104 26.47 -24.10 -15.00
C ARG A 104 26.60 -24.73 -16.39
N ASP A 105 26.74 -26.05 -16.46
CA ASP A 105 26.79 -26.78 -17.71
C ASP A 105 25.44 -26.86 -18.41
N ASN A 106 25.44 -26.81 -19.74
CA ASN A 106 24.28 -26.93 -20.62
C ASN A 106 23.16 -25.92 -20.28
N VAL A 107 23.54 -24.66 -20.07
CA VAL A 107 22.62 -23.57 -19.72
C VAL A 107 22.82 -22.39 -20.65
N THR A 108 21.70 -21.84 -21.12
CA THR A 108 21.69 -20.58 -21.86
C THR A 108 21.65 -19.41 -20.87
N TYR A 109 22.63 -18.51 -20.99
CA TYR A 109 22.75 -17.27 -20.22
C TYR A 109 22.33 -16.08 -21.07
N THR A 110 21.55 -15.19 -20.48
CA THR A 110 21.14 -13.93 -21.09
C THR A 110 21.50 -12.77 -20.18
N PHE A 111 22.25 -11.81 -20.71
CA PHE A 111 22.47 -10.50 -20.10
C PHE A 111 21.57 -9.51 -20.80
N ASN A 112 20.55 -9.03 -20.13
CA ASN A 112 19.67 -7.98 -20.63
C ASN A 112 20.05 -6.66 -19.95
N PHE A 113 20.42 -5.66 -20.74
CA PHE A 113 20.93 -4.38 -20.23
C PHE A 113 19.83 -3.35 -19.96
N GLY A 114 18.57 -3.63 -20.34
CA GLY A 114 17.51 -2.64 -20.23
C GLY A 114 17.89 -1.33 -20.90
N GLU A 115 17.79 -0.22 -20.18
CA GLU A 115 18.19 1.11 -20.62
C GLU A 115 19.52 1.58 -20.00
N SER A 116 20.32 0.67 -19.45
CA SER A 116 21.56 1.01 -18.73
C SER A 116 22.69 1.54 -19.61
N VAL A 117 22.69 1.20 -20.89
CA VAL A 117 23.69 1.66 -21.86
C VAL A 117 23.08 2.77 -22.71
N LYS A 118 23.65 3.95 -22.64
CA LYS A 118 23.16 5.15 -23.34
C LYS A 118 24.30 5.81 -24.10
N ASP A 119 23.99 6.57 -25.16
CA ASP A 119 24.98 7.45 -25.73
C ASP A 119 25.44 8.51 -24.72
N LEU A 120 26.64 9.02 -24.90
CA LEU A 120 27.26 9.95 -23.96
C LEU A 120 26.66 11.36 -24.02
N THR A 121 26.10 11.77 -25.15
CA THR A 121 25.71 13.14 -25.44
C THR A 121 24.23 13.39 -25.15
N GLU A 122 23.35 12.68 -25.79
CA GLU A 122 21.90 12.85 -25.73
C GLU A 122 21.22 11.90 -24.75
N LYS A 123 21.93 10.86 -24.30
CA LYS A 123 21.44 9.81 -23.41
C LYS A 123 20.35 8.93 -24.02
N ASN A 124 20.37 8.73 -25.33
CA ASN A 124 19.49 7.77 -25.98
C ASN A 124 19.87 6.35 -25.55
N PRO A 125 18.96 5.52 -25.04
CA PRO A 125 19.29 4.16 -24.63
C PRO A 125 19.51 3.23 -25.83
N ALA A 126 20.47 2.31 -25.72
CA ALA A 126 20.66 1.25 -26.69
C ALA A 126 19.41 0.36 -26.76
N GLU A 127 18.86 0.16 -27.98
CA GLU A 127 17.62 -0.59 -28.15
C GLU A 127 17.82 -2.09 -27.89
N LYS A 128 17.01 -2.65 -26.98
CA LYS A 128 16.91 -4.10 -26.69
C LYS A 128 18.27 -4.79 -26.57
N LEU A 129 19.24 -4.10 -25.95
CA LEU A 129 20.60 -4.60 -25.82
C LEU A 129 20.64 -5.88 -25.00
N ARG A 130 21.03 -6.98 -25.65
CA ARG A 130 21.16 -8.31 -25.02
C ARG A 130 22.44 -9.00 -25.49
N PHE A 131 23.06 -9.73 -24.57
CA PHE A 131 24.13 -10.67 -24.88
C PHE A 131 23.72 -12.07 -24.42
N VAL A 132 23.71 -13.01 -25.33
CA VAL A 132 23.21 -14.39 -25.09
C VAL A 132 24.31 -15.38 -25.47
N PHE A 133 24.51 -16.37 -24.62
CA PHE A 133 25.40 -17.50 -24.93
C PHE A 133 24.93 -18.78 -24.24
N SER A 134 25.38 -19.92 -24.69
CA SER A 134 25.14 -21.21 -24.04
C SER A 134 26.46 -21.90 -23.71
N THR A 135 26.53 -22.49 -22.54
CA THR A 135 27.64 -23.40 -22.16
C THR A 135 27.46 -24.78 -22.82
N GLY A 136 26.28 -25.09 -23.35
CA GLY A 136 25.95 -26.32 -24.06
C GLY A 136 26.07 -26.20 -25.58
N ASP A 137 25.56 -27.21 -26.29
CA ASP A 137 25.61 -27.35 -27.74
C ASP A 137 24.62 -26.48 -28.51
N PHE A 138 23.58 -25.94 -27.84
CA PHE A 138 22.54 -25.13 -28.47
C PHE A 138 22.08 -23.99 -27.55
N ILE A 139 21.44 -23.02 -28.14
CA ILE A 139 20.76 -21.92 -27.43
C ILE A 139 19.27 -22.31 -27.27
N ASP A 140 18.72 -22.21 -26.06
CA ASP A 140 17.31 -22.38 -25.81
C ASP A 140 16.51 -21.28 -26.55
N SER A 141 15.33 -21.60 -27.09
CA SER A 141 14.62 -20.71 -28.01
C SER A 141 13.18 -20.36 -27.60
N LEU A 142 12.66 -20.99 -26.54
CA LEU A 142 11.30 -20.68 -26.10
C LEU A 142 11.24 -19.34 -25.35
N SER A 143 10.07 -18.73 -25.39
CA SER A 143 9.81 -17.52 -24.63
C SER A 143 8.51 -17.61 -23.85
N LEU A 144 8.46 -16.84 -22.77
CA LEU A 144 7.33 -16.71 -21.86
C LEU A 144 7.06 -15.23 -21.62
N SER A 145 5.83 -14.77 -21.82
CA SER A 145 5.43 -13.42 -21.45
C SER A 145 4.11 -13.43 -20.69
N GLY A 146 3.86 -12.34 -19.96
CA GLY A 146 2.66 -12.17 -19.16
C GLY A 146 2.66 -10.84 -18.43
N LYS A 147 1.80 -10.74 -17.43
CA LYS A 147 1.58 -9.54 -16.64
C LYS A 147 1.56 -9.85 -15.15
N VAL A 148 2.09 -8.91 -14.35
CA VAL A 148 2.00 -8.96 -12.89
C VAL A 148 1.17 -7.77 -12.41
N ILE A 149 0.19 -8.06 -11.56
CA ILE A 149 -0.72 -7.07 -10.98
C ILE A 149 -0.79 -7.22 -9.46
N ASP A 150 -1.19 -6.16 -8.79
CA ASP A 150 -1.50 -6.18 -7.36
C ASP A 150 -2.83 -6.93 -7.13
N ALA A 151 -2.85 -7.84 -6.16
CA ALA A 151 -4.05 -8.62 -5.84
C ALA A 151 -5.18 -7.77 -5.22
N THR A 152 -4.85 -6.61 -4.65
CA THR A 152 -5.81 -5.76 -3.91
C THR A 152 -6.53 -4.76 -4.79
N ASP A 153 -5.89 -4.24 -5.85
CA ASP A 153 -6.46 -3.21 -6.70
C ASP A 153 -6.32 -3.46 -8.21
N GLY A 154 -5.69 -4.58 -8.60
CA GLY A 154 -5.52 -4.97 -10.00
C GLY A 154 -4.53 -4.10 -10.79
N LYS A 155 -3.84 -3.15 -10.15
CA LYS A 155 -2.90 -2.29 -10.85
C LYS A 155 -1.65 -3.02 -11.28
N PRO A 156 -1.09 -2.68 -12.44
CA PRO A 156 0.18 -3.23 -12.89
C PRO A 156 1.32 -2.80 -11.97
N LEU A 157 2.31 -3.68 -11.81
CA LEU A 157 3.44 -3.44 -10.92
C LEU A 157 4.76 -3.54 -11.67
N GLU A 158 5.56 -2.48 -11.58
CA GLU A 158 6.90 -2.36 -12.16
C GLU A 158 7.96 -3.00 -11.26
N LYS A 159 9.04 -3.49 -11.87
CA LYS A 159 10.24 -4.02 -11.18
C LYS A 159 10.00 -5.26 -10.31
N ILE A 160 8.94 -6.00 -10.61
CA ILE A 160 8.69 -7.30 -9.97
C ILE A 160 9.56 -8.36 -10.65
N ARG A 161 10.23 -9.18 -9.86
CA ARG A 161 11.03 -10.30 -10.36
C ARG A 161 10.14 -11.48 -10.68
N VAL A 162 10.10 -11.86 -11.96
CA VAL A 162 9.44 -13.08 -12.40
C VAL A 162 10.49 -14.17 -12.55
N MET A 163 10.29 -15.29 -11.89
CA MET A 163 11.31 -16.31 -11.65
C MET A 163 10.81 -17.71 -11.98
N LEU A 164 11.59 -18.49 -12.74
CA LEU A 164 11.33 -19.89 -13.03
C LEU A 164 12.32 -20.79 -12.28
N TYR A 165 11.79 -21.88 -11.73
CA TYR A 165 12.58 -22.90 -11.04
C TYR A 165 12.31 -24.28 -11.64
N ALA A 166 13.35 -25.10 -11.79
CA ALA A 166 13.22 -26.49 -12.21
C ALA A 166 12.66 -27.39 -11.09
N SER A 167 12.81 -26.98 -9.83
CA SER A 167 12.18 -27.67 -8.69
C SER A 167 10.67 -27.44 -8.69
N LYS A 168 9.91 -28.48 -8.37
CA LYS A 168 8.45 -28.48 -8.31
C LYS A 168 7.90 -28.19 -6.89
N GLN A 169 8.78 -27.86 -5.96
CA GLN A 169 8.41 -27.59 -4.56
C GLN A 169 8.21 -26.09 -4.35
N ASP A 170 7.12 -25.68 -3.73
CA ASP A 170 6.83 -24.26 -3.44
C ASP A 170 7.88 -23.61 -2.54
N SER A 171 8.54 -24.38 -1.68
CA SER A 171 9.62 -23.89 -0.82
C SER A 171 10.88 -23.46 -1.58
N VAL A 172 11.00 -23.80 -2.88
CA VAL A 172 12.19 -23.49 -3.69
C VAL A 172 12.47 -21.98 -3.74
N VAL A 173 11.44 -21.15 -3.84
CA VAL A 173 11.57 -19.69 -3.88
C VAL A 173 12.17 -19.09 -2.59
N ARG A 174 12.11 -19.83 -1.46
CA ARG A 174 12.71 -19.43 -0.18
C ARG A 174 14.17 -19.87 -0.03
N THR A 175 14.60 -20.88 -0.78
CA THR A 175 15.87 -21.58 -0.52
C THR A 175 16.89 -21.46 -1.65
N GLN A 176 16.44 -21.34 -2.91
CA GLN A 176 17.30 -21.39 -4.07
C GLN A 176 17.18 -20.12 -4.91
N LYS A 177 18.21 -19.83 -5.71
CA LYS A 177 18.12 -18.83 -6.79
C LYS A 177 17.39 -19.45 -7.99
N PRO A 178 16.65 -18.63 -8.76
CA PRO A 178 15.92 -19.11 -9.95
C PRO A 178 16.84 -19.64 -11.04
N LEU A 179 16.26 -20.40 -11.95
CA LEU A 179 16.92 -20.82 -13.19
C LEU A 179 16.78 -19.75 -14.28
N TYR A 180 15.64 -19.06 -14.34
CA TYR A 180 15.41 -17.93 -15.25
C TYR A 180 14.79 -16.76 -14.48
N LEU A 181 15.12 -15.54 -14.91
CA LEU A 181 14.72 -14.30 -14.27
C LEU A 181 14.37 -13.24 -15.32
N SER A 182 13.28 -12.53 -15.09
CA SER A 182 12.90 -11.31 -15.80
C SER A 182 12.35 -10.27 -14.83
N LEU A 183 12.29 -9.01 -15.25
CA LEU A 183 11.63 -7.92 -14.51
C LEU A 183 10.40 -7.43 -15.26
N THR A 184 9.40 -6.96 -14.51
CA THR A 184 8.25 -6.28 -15.09
C THR A 184 8.59 -4.82 -15.43
N ASP A 185 7.99 -4.34 -16.54
CA ASP A 185 8.00 -2.94 -16.94
C ASP A 185 6.91 -2.11 -16.21
N LYS A 186 6.75 -0.84 -16.60
CA LYS A 186 5.77 0.10 -16.02
C LYS A 186 4.31 -0.36 -16.18
N ASP A 187 4.02 -1.15 -17.21
CA ASP A 187 2.70 -1.74 -17.46
C ASP A 187 2.53 -3.10 -16.79
N GLY A 188 3.48 -3.49 -15.94
CA GLY A 188 3.51 -4.78 -15.27
C GLY A 188 3.83 -5.96 -16.19
N ARG A 189 4.22 -5.71 -17.45
CA ARG A 189 4.53 -6.76 -18.43
C ARG A 189 5.93 -7.30 -18.22
N PHE A 190 6.09 -8.60 -18.40
CA PHE A 190 7.40 -9.26 -18.42
C PHE A 190 7.55 -10.12 -19.67
N THR A 191 8.78 -10.28 -20.10
CA THR A 191 9.16 -11.23 -21.14
C THR A 191 10.43 -11.95 -20.71
N MET A 192 10.40 -13.25 -20.80
CA MET A 192 11.53 -14.15 -20.51
C MET A 192 11.83 -14.94 -21.77
N GLU A 193 13.02 -14.81 -22.30
CA GLU A 193 13.45 -15.43 -23.54
C GLU A 193 14.55 -16.44 -23.29
N ASN A 194 14.84 -17.25 -24.29
CA ASN A 194 15.87 -18.28 -24.22
C ASN A 194 15.65 -19.28 -23.09
N VAL A 195 14.38 -19.68 -22.92
CA VAL A 195 13.94 -20.69 -21.95
C VAL A 195 13.91 -22.06 -22.62
N ARG A 196 14.39 -23.08 -21.92
CA ARG A 196 14.30 -24.45 -22.40
C ARG A 196 12.88 -25.00 -22.27
N SER A 197 12.59 -26.05 -23.05
CA SER A 197 11.35 -26.83 -22.88
C SER A 197 11.46 -27.68 -21.62
N ASP A 198 10.63 -27.39 -20.60
CA ASP A 198 10.60 -28.10 -19.32
C ASP A 198 9.33 -27.76 -18.54
N THR A 199 9.19 -28.36 -17.35
CA THR A 199 8.16 -28.02 -16.37
C THR A 199 8.78 -27.19 -15.26
N PHE A 200 8.19 -26.02 -14.97
CA PHE A 200 8.71 -25.07 -14.02
C PHE A 200 7.71 -24.72 -12.93
N SER A 201 8.22 -24.41 -11.74
CA SER A 201 7.52 -23.54 -10.79
C SER A 201 7.77 -22.08 -11.16
N LEU A 202 6.71 -21.29 -11.24
CA LEU A 202 6.73 -19.87 -11.61
C LEU A 202 6.34 -19.02 -10.40
N PHE A 203 7.15 -18.01 -10.10
CA PHE A 203 6.87 -17.05 -9.05
C PHE A 203 7.10 -15.62 -9.53
N ALA A 204 6.27 -14.70 -9.05
CA ALA A 204 6.53 -13.27 -9.11
C ALA A 204 6.87 -12.79 -7.70
N LEU A 205 7.96 -12.05 -7.52
CA LEU A 205 8.46 -11.61 -6.21
C LEU A 205 8.82 -10.12 -6.24
N GLU A 206 8.28 -9.38 -5.29
CA GLU A 206 8.81 -8.06 -4.92
C GLU A 206 9.95 -8.27 -3.92
N ASP A 207 11.15 -8.49 -4.45
CA ASP A 207 12.36 -8.81 -3.70
C ASP A 207 13.01 -7.53 -3.16
N VAL A 208 12.75 -7.23 -1.90
CA VAL A 208 13.13 -5.97 -1.24
C VAL A 208 14.63 -5.92 -0.94
N ASN A 209 15.24 -7.05 -0.63
CA ASN A 209 16.66 -7.15 -0.25
C ASN A 209 17.58 -7.62 -1.39
N PHE A 210 17.03 -7.84 -2.60
CA PHE A 210 17.75 -8.21 -3.83
C PHE A 210 18.53 -9.52 -3.73
N ASN A 211 18.01 -10.49 -2.97
CA ASN A 211 18.66 -11.79 -2.76
C ASN A 211 18.04 -12.92 -3.60
N TYR A 212 16.99 -12.63 -4.40
CA TYR A 212 16.21 -13.58 -5.20
C TYR A 212 15.50 -14.66 -4.38
N LYS A 213 15.14 -14.37 -3.14
CA LYS A 213 14.43 -15.28 -2.25
C LYS A 213 13.28 -14.60 -1.57
N PHE A 214 12.21 -15.33 -1.35
CA PHE A 214 11.08 -14.89 -0.54
C PHE A 214 11.37 -15.20 0.93
N ASP A 215 11.95 -14.26 1.68
CA ASP A 215 12.39 -14.46 3.07
C ASP A 215 12.04 -13.33 4.03
N LEU A 216 11.53 -12.21 3.55
CA LEU A 216 11.09 -11.08 4.38
C LEU A 216 9.56 -11.00 4.47
N ALA A 217 9.06 -10.62 5.65
CA ALA A 217 7.62 -10.50 5.88
C ALA A 217 6.94 -9.35 5.11
N ASN A 218 7.70 -8.38 4.64
CA ASN A 218 7.23 -7.25 3.82
C ASN A 218 7.38 -7.47 2.31
N GLU A 219 7.87 -8.61 1.88
CA GLU A 219 7.89 -8.99 0.47
C GLU A 219 6.53 -9.50 0.02
N ARG A 220 6.18 -9.19 -1.25
CA ARG A 220 4.97 -9.69 -1.89
C ARG A 220 5.32 -10.78 -2.88
N ILE A 221 4.48 -11.82 -2.94
CA ILE A 221 4.67 -12.98 -3.79
C ILE A 221 3.41 -13.26 -4.61
N GLY A 222 3.59 -13.82 -5.81
CA GLY A 222 2.51 -14.34 -6.63
C GLY A 222 2.95 -15.62 -7.33
N PHE A 223 2.03 -16.52 -7.58
CA PHE A 223 2.27 -17.81 -8.24
C PHE A 223 0.99 -18.27 -8.94
N PRO A 224 1.06 -19.10 -9.99
CA PRO A 224 -0.11 -19.71 -10.62
C PRO A 224 -0.60 -20.93 -9.81
N ASP A 225 -1.85 -21.36 -10.04
CA ASP A 225 -2.44 -22.52 -9.36
C ASP A 225 -1.77 -23.86 -9.73
N SER A 226 -1.01 -23.88 -10.81
CA SER A 226 -0.37 -25.11 -11.31
C SER A 226 1.03 -24.85 -11.83
N LEU A 227 1.80 -25.93 -11.96
CA LEU A 227 3.11 -25.88 -12.61
C LEU A 227 2.97 -25.44 -14.07
N LEU A 228 3.96 -24.71 -14.54
CA LEU A 228 4.07 -24.23 -15.91
C LEU A 228 4.72 -25.29 -16.79
N PHE A 229 3.98 -25.84 -17.75
CA PHE A 229 4.50 -26.74 -18.79
C PHE A 229 4.87 -25.90 -20.02
N LEU A 230 6.15 -25.64 -20.23
CA LEU A 230 6.62 -24.86 -21.35
C LEU A 230 7.13 -25.78 -22.46
N THR A 231 6.29 -26.08 -23.44
CA THR A 231 6.63 -26.86 -24.62
C THR A 231 6.65 -26.01 -25.89
N ASN A 232 5.99 -24.85 -25.86
CA ASN A 232 5.91 -23.86 -26.92
C ASN A 232 6.06 -22.46 -26.29
N THR A 233 6.35 -21.47 -27.12
CA THR A 233 6.33 -20.07 -26.68
C THR A 233 4.94 -19.70 -26.19
N LEU A 234 4.87 -19.10 -24.99
CA LEU A 234 3.64 -18.58 -24.39
C LEU A 234 3.68 -17.06 -24.40
N SER A 235 2.72 -16.45 -25.10
CA SER A 235 2.63 -14.99 -25.22
C SER A 235 1.41 -14.47 -24.48
N ASP A 236 1.60 -13.51 -23.58
CA ASP A 236 0.59 -12.68 -22.90
C ASP A 236 -0.59 -13.42 -22.24
N SER A 237 -0.47 -14.73 -22.02
CA SER A 237 -1.52 -15.57 -21.45
C SER A 237 -1.48 -15.67 -19.92
N LEU A 238 -0.41 -15.20 -19.29
CA LEU A 238 -0.20 -15.33 -17.85
C LEU A 238 -0.48 -14.01 -17.14
N VAL A 239 -1.34 -14.07 -16.14
CA VAL A 239 -1.52 -12.97 -15.17
C VAL A 239 -1.18 -13.50 -13.79
N LEU A 240 -0.18 -12.90 -13.16
CA LEU A 240 0.22 -13.23 -11.80
C LEU A 240 -0.25 -12.11 -10.87
N GLN A 241 -1.01 -12.48 -9.86
CA GLN A 241 -1.44 -11.57 -8.80
C GLN A 241 -0.46 -11.67 -7.64
N ILE A 242 0.20 -10.56 -7.28
CA ILE A 242 1.07 -10.58 -6.11
C ILE A 242 0.35 -10.02 -4.89
N PHE A 243 0.64 -10.63 -3.76
CA PHE A 243 0.06 -10.32 -2.46
C PHE A 243 1.12 -10.42 -1.37
N GLN A 244 0.88 -9.74 -0.27
CA GLN A 244 1.66 -9.90 0.95
C GLN A 244 1.00 -10.97 1.82
N GLU A 245 1.76 -11.98 2.24
CA GLU A 245 1.25 -12.96 3.19
C GLU A 245 0.93 -12.28 4.53
N LYS A 246 -0.20 -12.66 5.12
CA LYS A 246 -0.53 -12.22 6.48
C LYS A 246 0.26 -13.09 7.46
N PRO A 247 1.23 -12.55 8.19
CA PRO A 247 1.98 -13.33 9.15
C PRO A 247 1.06 -13.80 10.28
N LEU A 248 1.44 -14.85 10.98
CA LEU A 248 0.71 -15.26 12.19
C LEU A 248 0.75 -14.11 13.21
N VAL A 249 -0.39 -13.85 13.86
CA VAL A 249 -0.47 -12.86 14.94
C VAL A 249 0.42 -13.31 16.07
N ARG A 250 1.35 -12.46 16.49
CA ARG A 250 2.29 -12.72 17.59
C ARG A 250 2.37 -11.51 18.50
N LEU A 251 2.37 -11.77 19.80
CA LEU A 251 2.62 -10.75 20.80
C LEU A 251 4.12 -10.38 20.79
N ASN A 252 4.42 -9.12 20.51
CA ASN A 252 5.81 -8.61 20.50
C ASN A 252 6.24 -8.14 21.90
N SER A 253 5.37 -7.44 22.61
CA SER A 253 5.67 -6.94 23.93
C SER A 253 4.40 -6.60 24.71
N THR A 254 4.53 -6.49 26.02
CA THR A 254 3.49 -6.01 26.91
C THR A 254 4.01 -4.86 27.76
N ASP A 255 3.19 -3.81 27.91
CA ASP A 255 3.43 -2.73 28.87
C ASP A 255 2.31 -2.72 29.92
N VAL A 256 2.69 -2.92 31.17
CA VAL A 256 1.80 -2.95 32.33
C VAL A 256 2.16 -1.88 33.37
N LYS A 257 3.06 -0.97 33.01
CA LYS A 257 3.57 0.08 33.92
C LYS A 257 2.57 1.23 34.08
N SER A 258 1.71 1.44 33.09
CA SER A 258 0.70 2.50 33.14
C SER A 258 -0.43 2.09 34.09
N TYR A 259 -0.87 3.01 34.98
CA TYR A 259 -1.92 2.75 35.94
C TYR A 259 -3.25 2.38 35.25
N GLY A 260 -3.73 1.17 35.51
CA GLY A 260 -4.98 0.68 34.99
C GLY A 260 -5.03 0.41 33.49
N ILE A 261 -3.89 0.26 32.84
CA ILE A 261 -3.80 -0.03 31.42
C ILE A 261 -2.82 -1.18 31.18
N ILE A 262 -3.26 -2.16 30.44
CA ILE A 262 -2.41 -3.19 29.84
C ILE A 262 -2.32 -2.87 28.36
N LYS A 263 -1.11 -2.71 27.82
CA LYS A 263 -0.89 -2.58 26.38
C LYS A 263 -0.21 -3.84 25.89
N ALA A 264 -0.83 -4.54 24.97
CA ALA A 264 -0.25 -5.68 24.30
C ALA A 264 0.01 -5.28 22.83
N LEU A 265 1.29 -5.18 22.47
CA LEU A 265 1.73 -4.82 21.12
C LEU A 265 1.95 -6.11 20.32
N TYR A 266 1.27 -6.23 19.20
CA TYR A 266 1.38 -7.34 18.27
C TYR A 266 2.17 -6.95 17.02
N ASN A 267 2.53 -7.93 16.19
CA ASN A 267 3.16 -7.70 14.89
C ASN A 267 2.18 -7.20 13.81
N GLN A 268 0.87 -7.25 14.09
CA GLN A 268 -0.22 -6.79 13.23
C GLN A 268 -1.49 -6.55 14.05
N ALA A 269 -2.58 -6.10 13.42
CA ALA A 269 -3.85 -5.86 14.11
C ALA A 269 -4.34 -7.12 14.85
N PRO A 270 -4.66 -7.00 16.17
CA PRO A 270 -5.07 -8.13 17.00
C PRO A 270 -6.59 -8.37 16.92
N ASP A 271 -7.13 -8.55 15.71
CA ASP A 271 -8.58 -8.58 15.48
C ASP A 271 -9.28 -9.73 16.19
N ASN A 272 -8.64 -10.89 16.28
CA ASN A 272 -9.21 -12.14 16.81
C ASN A 272 -8.54 -12.63 18.09
N ILE A 273 -8.13 -11.72 18.98
CA ILE A 273 -7.55 -12.09 20.27
C ILE A 273 -8.67 -12.37 21.26
N LEU A 274 -8.75 -13.62 21.74
CA LEU A 274 -9.61 -13.97 22.87
C LEU A 274 -8.90 -13.64 24.19
N ILE A 275 -9.65 -12.99 25.10
CA ILE A 275 -9.18 -12.66 26.43
C ILE A 275 -9.81 -13.68 27.39
N LEU A 276 -9.01 -14.61 27.87
CA LEU A 276 -9.46 -15.60 28.84
C LEU A 276 -9.19 -15.08 30.25
N THR A 277 -10.25 -14.95 31.01
CA THR A 277 -10.28 -14.37 32.36
C THR A 277 -10.66 -15.41 33.40
N ASP A 278 -10.32 -15.16 34.63
CA ASP A 278 -10.75 -15.95 35.82
C ASP A 278 -11.69 -15.13 36.73
N SER A 279 -12.15 -15.72 37.80
CA SER A 279 -13.04 -15.07 38.79
C SER A 279 -12.39 -13.91 39.55
N LEU A 280 -11.08 -13.75 39.48
CA LEU A 280 -10.31 -12.68 40.13
C LEU A 280 -10.06 -11.51 39.18
N THR A 281 -10.30 -11.69 37.89
CA THR A 281 -10.09 -10.64 36.88
C THR A 281 -11.08 -9.50 37.10
N PRO A 282 -10.61 -8.25 37.22
CA PRO A 282 -11.50 -7.09 37.30
C PRO A 282 -12.23 -6.89 35.95
N GLN A 283 -13.26 -6.04 35.97
CA GLN A 283 -13.90 -5.63 34.72
C GLN A 283 -12.86 -5.01 33.78
N LEU A 284 -12.75 -5.56 32.56
CA LEU A 284 -11.87 -5.10 31.50
C LEU A 284 -12.66 -4.35 30.44
N TYR A 285 -12.08 -3.23 29.97
CA TYR A 285 -12.59 -2.46 28.85
C TYR A 285 -11.59 -2.57 27.70
N ARG A 286 -12.00 -3.22 26.62
CA ARG A 286 -11.14 -3.51 25.47
C ARG A 286 -11.12 -2.33 24.49
N GLU A 287 -9.93 -2.00 23.99
CA GLU A 287 -9.72 -1.05 22.90
C GLU A 287 -8.63 -1.59 21.98
N SER A 288 -8.90 -1.74 20.69
CA SER A 288 -7.91 -2.12 19.68
C SER A 288 -7.57 -0.91 18.81
N ILE A 289 -6.27 -0.57 18.69
CA ILE A 289 -5.78 0.53 17.87
C ILE A 289 -4.61 0.01 17.05
N LYS A 290 -4.78 -0.13 15.73
CA LYS A 290 -3.76 -0.68 14.83
C LYS A 290 -3.26 -2.06 15.33
N ASP A 291 -2.00 -2.14 15.73
CA ASP A 291 -1.32 -3.33 16.21
C ASP A 291 -1.34 -3.49 17.74
N THR A 292 -2.02 -2.60 18.45
CA THR A 292 -2.01 -2.56 19.91
C THR A 292 -3.40 -2.87 20.47
N LEU A 293 -3.47 -3.92 21.30
CA LEU A 293 -4.62 -4.20 22.17
C LEU A 293 -4.39 -3.49 23.51
N LYS A 294 -5.31 -2.60 23.89
CA LYS A 294 -5.34 -1.97 25.22
C LYS A 294 -6.47 -2.59 26.03
N LEU A 295 -6.17 -2.98 27.26
CA LEU A 295 -7.14 -3.43 28.25
C LEU A 295 -7.08 -2.46 29.42
N TRP A 296 -8.19 -1.80 29.66
CA TRP A 296 -8.35 -0.85 30.76
C TRP A 296 -9.06 -1.54 31.92
N PHE A 297 -8.65 -1.22 33.14
CA PHE A 297 -9.31 -1.69 34.35
C PHE A 297 -9.08 -0.70 35.50
N ASN A 298 -9.90 -0.78 36.55
CA ASN A 298 -9.68 0.06 37.74
C ASN A 298 -8.83 -0.70 38.77
N PRO A 299 -7.54 -0.34 38.96
CA PRO A 299 -6.68 -1.02 39.91
C PRO A 299 -7.12 -0.89 41.37
N ALA A 300 -7.87 0.17 41.74
CA ALA A 300 -8.40 0.35 43.09
C ALA A 300 -9.39 -0.75 43.50
N LEU A 301 -9.98 -1.44 42.53
CA LEU A 301 -10.91 -2.57 42.75
C LEU A 301 -10.17 -3.92 42.85
N VAL A 302 -8.89 -3.97 42.53
CA VAL A 302 -8.09 -5.19 42.53
C VAL A 302 -7.56 -5.47 43.94
N LYS A 303 -8.01 -6.57 44.55
CA LYS A 303 -7.63 -6.95 45.94
C LYS A 303 -6.63 -8.09 46.01
N LYS A 304 -6.46 -8.84 44.93
CA LYS A 304 -5.61 -10.03 44.88
C LYS A 304 -4.81 -10.05 43.56
N PRO A 305 -3.67 -10.74 43.50
CA PRO A 305 -3.01 -11.02 42.22
C PRO A 305 -3.96 -11.73 41.26
N TRP A 306 -3.87 -11.41 39.98
CA TRP A 306 -4.70 -11.96 38.92
C TRP A 306 -3.89 -12.13 37.64
N GLN A 307 -4.42 -12.86 36.69
CA GLN A 307 -3.80 -13.07 35.39
C GLN A 307 -4.83 -13.08 34.28
N ILE A 308 -4.36 -12.79 33.07
CA ILE A 308 -5.13 -12.98 31.84
C ILE A 308 -4.31 -13.84 30.86
N ASN A 309 -5.02 -14.60 30.05
CA ASN A 309 -4.43 -15.29 28.92
C ASN A 309 -4.96 -14.67 27.63
N LEU A 310 -4.05 -14.24 26.78
CA LEU A 310 -4.36 -13.71 25.46
C LEU A 310 -4.15 -14.81 24.43
N GLN A 311 -5.22 -15.29 23.81
CA GLN A 311 -5.15 -16.34 22.81
C GLN A 311 -5.16 -15.73 21.42
N SER A 312 -4.08 -15.91 20.66
CA SER A 312 -3.86 -15.40 19.30
C SER A 312 -4.04 -16.45 18.19
N GLY A 313 -4.47 -17.64 18.53
CA GLY A 313 -4.69 -18.78 17.61
C GLY A 313 -5.14 -20.02 18.36
N VAL A 314 -5.31 -21.15 17.66
CA VAL A 314 -5.87 -22.36 18.25
C VAL A 314 -5.05 -22.88 19.44
N ASN A 315 -3.72 -22.72 19.41
CA ASN A 315 -2.81 -23.24 20.42
C ASN A 315 -1.77 -22.22 20.92
N SER A 316 -2.00 -20.92 20.72
CA SER A 316 -1.06 -19.85 21.12
C SER A 316 -1.67 -19.04 22.24
N TYR A 317 -1.07 -19.11 23.43
CA TYR A 317 -1.51 -18.39 24.63
C TYR A 317 -0.36 -17.57 25.22
N ASP A 318 -0.62 -16.28 25.43
CA ASP A 318 0.29 -15.38 26.15
C ASP A 318 -0.31 -15.06 27.51
N THR A 319 0.37 -15.43 28.61
CA THR A 319 -0.10 -15.19 29.97
C THR A 319 0.52 -13.92 30.54
N ILE A 320 -0.31 -12.98 30.98
CA ILE A 320 0.11 -11.74 31.64
C ILE A 320 -0.35 -11.81 33.11
N LYS A 321 0.61 -11.65 34.04
CA LYS A 321 0.35 -11.71 35.48
C LYS A 321 0.44 -10.32 36.10
N PHE A 322 -0.45 -10.04 37.02
CA PHE A 322 -0.57 -8.78 37.74
C PHE A 322 -0.58 -8.99 39.25
N ASN A 323 0.10 -8.10 39.97
CA ASN A 323 0.01 -8.01 41.42
C ASN A 323 -1.03 -6.97 41.81
N ALA A 324 -1.69 -7.15 42.95
CA ALA A 324 -2.54 -6.10 43.51
C ALA A 324 -1.68 -4.86 43.82
N PRO A 325 -2.10 -3.65 43.43
CA PRO A 325 -1.36 -2.44 43.74
C PRO A 325 -1.38 -2.19 45.26
N THR A 326 -0.25 -1.76 45.81
CA THR A 326 -0.20 -1.26 47.18
C THR A 326 -0.84 0.14 47.22
N SER A 327 -1.40 0.54 48.36
CA SER A 327 -2.03 1.85 48.52
C SER A 327 -1.12 3.04 48.18
N ALA A 328 0.20 2.87 48.32
CA ALA A 328 1.22 3.87 47.95
C ALA A 328 1.42 4.00 46.41
N GLN A 329 0.91 3.07 45.62
CA GLN A 329 1.08 3.03 44.14
C GLN A 329 -0.10 3.60 43.36
N VAL A 330 -1.12 4.14 44.04
CA VAL A 330 -2.27 4.76 43.36
C VAL A 330 -1.93 6.21 43.01
N PRO A 331 -1.56 6.50 41.76
CA PRO A 331 -1.24 7.87 41.36
C PRO A 331 -2.49 8.74 41.35
N ASN A 332 -2.31 10.03 41.51
CA ASN A 332 -3.38 10.98 41.24
C ASN A 332 -3.59 11.02 39.71
N VAL A 333 -4.56 10.26 39.24
CA VAL A 333 -5.01 10.36 37.84
C VAL A 333 -5.76 11.69 37.67
N GLY A 334 -5.19 12.65 36.97
CA GLY A 334 -5.80 13.96 36.72
C GLY A 334 -7.26 13.88 36.21
N ASN A 335 -7.88 15.02 35.98
CA ASN A 335 -9.25 15.09 35.46
C ASN A 335 -9.39 14.33 34.14
N LEU A 336 -10.60 13.87 33.84
CA LEU A 336 -10.95 13.28 32.56
C LEU A 336 -10.94 14.38 31.49
N SER A 337 -10.26 14.15 30.38
CA SER A 337 -10.18 15.09 29.25
C SER A 337 -10.79 14.53 27.99
N LEU A 338 -11.11 15.41 27.05
CA LEU A 338 -11.49 15.01 25.69
C LEU A 338 -10.26 14.62 24.88
N GLU A 339 -10.42 13.65 23.99
CA GLU A 339 -9.47 13.33 22.93
C GLU A 339 -10.12 13.62 21.56
N ASN A 340 -9.32 14.12 20.62
CA ASN A 340 -9.76 14.40 19.24
C ASN A 340 -10.95 15.37 19.11
N MET A 341 -11.18 16.16 20.12
CA MET A 341 -12.13 17.27 20.10
C MET A 341 -11.36 18.59 20.17
N PRO A 342 -11.84 19.64 19.51
CA PRO A 342 -11.23 20.96 19.67
C PRO A 342 -11.32 21.42 21.14
N GLU A 343 -10.43 22.32 21.52
CA GLU A 343 -10.43 22.91 22.89
C GLU A 343 -11.79 23.54 23.22
N SER A 344 -12.14 23.57 24.51
CA SER A 344 -13.37 24.20 24.99
C SER A 344 -13.47 25.64 24.46
N GLY A 345 -14.63 25.98 23.88
CA GLY A 345 -14.88 27.28 23.23
C GLY A 345 -14.76 27.26 21.71
N THR A 346 -14.40 26.15 21.09
CA THR A 346 -14.28 26.03 19.64
C THR A 346 -15.57 25.53 18.98
N SER A 347 -15.59 25.60 17.63
CA SER A 347 -16.72 25.17 16.79
C SER A 347 -16.45 23.81 16.17
N ILE A 348 -17.46 22.95 16.20
CA ILE A 348 -17.55 21.72 15.42
C ILE A 348 -18.47 22.03 14.24
N SER A 349 -17.91 22.08 13.05
CA SER A 349 -18.67 22.43 11.84
C SER A 349 -19.09 21.21 11.05
N ALA A 350 -20.19 21.35 10.30
CA ALA A 350 -20.68 20.40 9.32
C ALA A 350 -20.98 18.98 9.85
N ILE A 351 -21.65 18.89 11.01
CA ILE A 351 -22.24 17.62 11.41
C ILE A 351 -23.37 17.30 10.42
N LYS A 352 -23.33 16.11 9.90
CA LYS A 352 -24.32 15.61 8.93
C LYS A 352 -25.71 15.56 9.56
N PRO A 353 -26.75 16.02 8.86
CA PRO A 353 -28.11 15.97 9.40
C PRO A 353 -28.50 14.57 9.85
N GLY A 354 -29.02 14.47 11.07
CA GLY A 354 -29.43 13.18 11.66
C GLY A 354 -28.32 12.35 12.29
N GLU A 355 -27.03 12.71 12.10
CA GLU A 355 -25.93 12.02 12.78
C GLU A 355 -25.68 12.56 14.19
N PRO A 356 -25.18 11.69 15.11
CA PRO A 356 -24.83 12.10 16.45
C PRO A 356 -23.50 12.85 16.48
N ILE A 357 -23.30 13.64 17.52
CA ILE A 357 -22.00 14.23 17.83
C ILE A 357 -21.14 13.16 18.48
N GLN A 358 -20.00 12.81 17.85
CA GLN A 358 -19.05 11.85 18.39
C GLN A 358 -18.14 12.52 19.41
N ILE A 359 -18.11 12.01 20.63
CA ILE A 359 -17.25 12.48 21.72
C ILE A 359 -16.28 11.37 22.10
N SER A 360 -14.99 11.68 22.10
CA SER A 360 -13.92 10.76 22.53
C SER A 360 -13.27 11.29 23.79
N LEU A 361 -13.14 10.44 24.80
CA LEU A 361 -12.55 10.76 26.10
C LEU A 361 -11.18 10.08 26.27
N SER A 362 -10.33 10.63 27.10
CA SER A 362 -8.97 10.12 27.34
C SER A 362 -8.97 8.75 28.06
N ARG A 363 -10.08 8.36 28.65
CA ARG A 363 -10.25 7.11 29.41
C ARG A 363 -11.64 6.52 29.20
N PRO A 364 -11.83 5.21 29.44
CA PRO A 364 -13.14 4.56 29.33
C PRO A 364 -14.20 5.20 30.20
N ILE A 365 -15.39 5.30 29.65
CA ILE A 365 -16.55 5.94 30.28
C ILE A 365 -17.23 4.91 31.18
N PHE A 366 -17.41 5.24 32.45
CA PHE A 366 -18.20 4.47 33.39
C PHE A 366 -19.68 4.90 33.37
N SER A 367 -19.91 6.21 33.32
CA SER A 367 -21.27 6.76 33.22
C SER A 367 -21.25 8.13 32.53
N ALA A 368 -22.34 8.44 31.85
CA ALA A 368 -22.59 9.72 31.20
C ALA A 368 -24.05 10.12 31.42
N ASP A 369 -24.30 11.41 31.68
CA ASP A 369 -25.63 11.96 31.98
C ASP A 369 -25.93 13.15 31.05
N ALA A 370 -26.64 12.88 29.97
CA ALA A 370 -27.01 13.88 28.97
C ALA A 370 -27.96 14.96 29.49
N SER A 371 -28.75 14.67 30.57
CA SER A 371 -29.69 15.62 31.12
C SER A 371 -29.03 16.86 31.74
N LYS A 372 -27.72 16.79 32.03
CA LYS A 372 -26.92 17.91 32.53
C LYS A 372 -26.51 18.91 31.44
N ILE A 373 -26.57 18.51 30.17
CA ILE A 373 -26.12 19.34 29.05
C ILE A 373 -27.16 20.43 28.78
N ILE A 374 -26.69 21.68 28.74
CA ILE A 374 -27.52 22.82 28.36
C ILE A 374 -27.28 23.11 26.88
N GLN A 375 -28.33 22.93 26.10
CA GLN A 375 -28.36 23.24 24.67
C GLN A 375 -28.94 24.62 24.45
N ILE A 376 -28.29 25.47 23.67
CA ILE A 376 -28.68 26.86 23.40
C ILE A 376 -28.72 27.08 21.89
N LYS A 377 -29.83 27.60 21.39
CA LYS A 377 -30.01 28.10 20.03
C LYS A 377 -30.45 29.55 20.08
N ASP A 378 -29.84 30.43 19.29
CA ASP A 378 -30.18 31.86 19.19
C ASP A 378 -30.28 32.56 20.57
N SER A 379 -29.36 32.20 21.49
CA SER A 379 -29.30 32.64 22.88
C SER A 379 -30.45 32.15 23.80
N ILE A 380 -31.30 31.25 23.29
CA ILE A 380 -32.43 30.66 24.04
C ILE A 380 -32.05 29.22 24.43
N PRO A 381 -32.11 28.87 25.73
CA PRO A 381 -31.97 27.49 26.15
C PRO A 381 -33.13 26.63 25.61
N LEU A 382 -32.79 25.43 25.09
CA LEU A 382 -33.75 24.47 24.59
C LEU A 382 -34.03 23.41 25.66
N SER A 383 -35.29 22.96 25.70
CA SER A 383 -35.74 21.88 26.60
C SER A 383 -35.75 20.50 25.94
N ASP A 384 -35.17 20.39 24.73
CA ASP A 384 -35.13 19.12 23.99
C ASP A 384 -34.27 18.07 24.74
N THR A 385 -34.77 16.85 24.72
CA THR A 385 -34.08 15.73 25.38
C THR A 385 -32.89 15.30 24.57
N LEU A 386 -31.69 15.41 25.17
CA LEU A 386 -30.46 14.81 24.67
C LEU A 386 -30.26 13.44 25.30
N TYR A 387 -29.65 12.51 24.56
CA TYR A 387 -29.26 11.22 25.12
C TYR A 387 -27.94 10.76 24.58
N PHE A 388 -27.27 9.89 25.34
CA PHE A 388 -26.03 9.26 24.95
C PHE A 388 -26.23 7.81 24.53
N ASP A 389 -25.48 7.40 23.53
CA ASP A 389 -25.25 6.01 23.19
C ASP A 389 -23.74 5.70 23.24
N GLN A 390 -23.36 4.70 24.02
CA GLN A 390 -21.97 4.34 24.23
C GLN A 390 -21.54 3.34 23.17
N ASP A 391 -20.37 3.59 22.54
CA ASP A 391 -19.79 2.69 21.58
C ASP A 391 -19.43 1.33 22.24
N SER A 392 -19.98 0.24 21.73
CA SER A 392 -19.76 -1.11 22.26
C SER A 392 -18.35 -1.64 22.01
N ILE A 393 -17.64 -1.08 21.01
CA ILE A 393 -16.31 -1.51 20.59
C ILE A 393 -15.24 -0.65 21.24
N ASN A 394 -15.47 0.67 21.31
CA ASN A 394 -14.53 1.61 21.89
C ASN A 394 -15.07 2.24 23.17
N PRO A 395 -14.63 1.80 24.35
CA PRO A 395 -15.17 2.23 25.63
C PRO A 395 -14.91 3.71 25.96
N ARG A 396 -14.12 4.40 25.15
CA ARG A 396 -13.79 5.83 25.30
C ARG A 396 -14.64 6.73 24.40
N LYS A 397 -15.45 6.14 23.51
CA LYS A 397 -16.31 6.87 22.58
C LYS A 397 -17.76 6.85 23.04
N ILE A 398 -18.44 7.96 22.83
CA ILE A 398 -19.85 8.11 23.09
C ILE A 398 -20.48 9.02 22.05
N SER A 399 -21.69 8.66 21.62
CA SER A 399 -22.48 9.39 20.64
C SER A 399 -23.54 10.22 21.37
N LEU A 400 -23.57 11.53 21.15
CA LEU A 400 -24.57 12.42 21.67
C LEU A 400 -25.65 12.68 20.62
N TYR A 401 -26.86 12.29 20.90
CA TYR A 401 -28.03 12.50 20.04
C TYR A 401 -28.89 13.65 20.54
N GLY A 402 -29.45 14.40 19.59
CA GLY A 402 -30.40 15.49 19.85
C GLY A 402 -31.27 15.73 18.61
N ARG A 403 -32.36 16.50 18.80
CA ARG A 403 -33.25 16.91 17.71
C ARG A 403 -32.73 18.16 17.01
N TRP A 404 -31.57 18.04 16.39
CA TRP A 404 -30.96 19.18 15.69
C TRP A 404 -31.51 19.34 14.29
N GLN A 405 -31.88 20.58 13.96
CA GLN A 405 -32.35 20.94 12.62
C GLN A 405 -31.18 21.32 11.71
N GLU A 406 -31.27 20.91 10.45
CA GLU A 406 -30.30 21.25 9.44
C GLU A 406 -30.11 22.77 9.25
N GLY A 407 -28.90 23.18 8.91
CA GLY A 407 -28.53 24.58 8.68
C GLY A 407 -28.46 25.42 9.97
N ASN A 408 -28.76 24.87 11.16
CA ASN A 408 -28.71 25.59 12.40
C ASN A 408 -27.42 25.36 13.20
N THR A 409 -27.17 26.31 14.10
CA THR A 409 -26.02 26.25 15.00
C THR A 409 -26.48 26.22 16.44
N TYR A 410 -25.91 25.32 17.23
CA TYR A 410 -26.20 25.11 18.62
C TYR A 410 -24.97 25.31 19.50
N LYS A 411 -25.15 25.91 20.68
CA LYS A 411 -24.12 25.95 21.71
C LYS A 411 -24.45 24.90 22.77
N LEU A 412 -23.48 24.05 23.06
CA LEU A 412 -23.57 23.00 24.08
C LEU A 412 -22.69 23.38 25.26
N ASN A 413 -23.31 23.57 26.43
CA ASN A 413 -22.60 23.73 27.69
C ASN A 413 -22.68 22.42 28.46
N ILE A 414 -21.56 21.78 28.67
CA ILE A 414 -21.41 20.48 29.33
C ILE A 414 -20.79 20.75 30.71
N PRO A 415 -21.54 20.72 31.81
CA PRO A 415 -21.00 21.00 33.13
C PRO A 415 -20.13 19.87 33.66
N PRO A 416 -19.30 20.13 34.69
CA PRO A 416 -18.51 19.09 35.37
C PRO A 416 -19.42 17.96 35.89
N GLY A 417 -18.93 16.73 35.84
CA GLY A 417 -19.68 15.56 36.29
C GLY A 417 -20.70 15.02 35.30
N THR A 418 -20.77 15.55 34.08
CA THR A 418 -21.54 14.95 32.97
C THR A 418 -20.95 13.61 32.56
N PHE A 419 -19.63 13.52 32.47
CA PHE A 419 -18.92 12.26 32.22
C PHE A 419 -18.16 11.83 33.46
N LYS A 420 -18.17 10.54 33.74
CA LYS A 420 -17.37 9.91 34.77
C LYS A 420 -16.64 8.71 34.22
N ASP A 421 -15.33 8.64 34.43
CA ASP A 421 -14.51 7.54 33.98
C ASP A 421 -14.50 6.34 34.95
N ILE A 422 -13.85 5.25 34.55
CA ILE A 422 -13.70 4.02 35.36
C ILE A 422 -12.93 4.25 36.67
N TYR A 423 -12.20 5.36 36.81
CA TYR A 423 -11.49 5.73 38.06
C TYR A 423 -12.31 6.69 38.94
N GLY A 424 -13.51 7.05 38.51
CA GLY A 424 -14.36 7.99 39.24
C GLY A 424 -14.04 9.46 39.02
N LYS A 425 -13.17 9.78 38.04
CA LYS A 425 -12.82 11.16 37.69
C LYS A 425 -13.81 11.72 36.67
N THR A 426 -14.02 13.03 36.70
CA THR A 426 -14.95 13.74 35.83
C THR A 426 -14.21 14.73 34.93
N THR A 427 -14.88 15.17 33.85
CA THR A 427 -14.43 16.28 33.02
C THR A 427 -14.66 17.62 33.74
N ASP A 428 -13.85 18.62 33.38
CA ASP A 428 -14.14 20.01 33.65
C ASP A 428 -15.32 20.51 32.82
N SER A 429 -15.74 21.78 33.00
CA SER A 429 -16.78 22.40 32.18
C SER A 429 -16.31 22.52 30.73
N LEU A 430 -17.13 22.06 29.78
CA LEU A 430 -16.84 22.10 28.35
C LEU A 430 -17.91 22.92 27.62
N LYS A 431 -17.50 23.67 26.60
CA LYS A 431 -18.39 24.48 25.77
C LYS A 431 -18.05 24.26 24.31
N PHE A 432 -19.03 23.94 23.49
CA PHE A 432 -18.86 23.74 22.05
C PHE A 432 -19.94 24.50 21.29
N THR A 433 -19.60 24.97 20.10
CA THR A 433 -20.54 25.42 19.10
C THR A 433 -20.61 24.34 18.02
N VAL A 434 -21.81 23.87 17.71
CA VAL A 434 -22.05 22.78 16.76
C VAL A 434 -22.94 23.29 15.64
N SER A 435 -22.46 23.18 14.41
CA SER A 435 -23.23 23.56 13.21
C SER A 435 -23.66 22.30 12.46
N ILE A 436 -24.94 22.22 12.14
CA ILE A 436 -25.52 21.10 11.38
C ILE A 436 -25.53 21.48 9.91
N GLY A 437 -24.99 20.60 9.06
CA GLY A 437 -25.02 20.78 7.62
C GLY A 437 -26.43 20.80 7.05
N LYS A 438 -26.59 21.16 5.80
CA LYS A 438 -27.87 21.07 5.10
C LYS A 438 -27.90 19.82 4.25
N THR A 439 -29.07 19.23 4.06
CA THR A 439 -29.25 18.07 3.18
C THR A 439 -28.75 18.33 1.76
N GLU A 440 -28.92 19.55 1.26
CA GLU A 440 -28.49 20.00 -0.08
C GLU A 440 -26.96 20.00 -0.28
N ASP A 441 -26.16 19.97 0.81
CA ASP A 441 -24.69 19.94 0.75
C ASP A 441 -24.15 18.53 0.44
N TYR A 442 -25.01 17.52 0.43
CA TYR A 442 -24.68 16.10 0.28
C TYR A 442 -25.34 15.51 -0.97
N GLY A 443 -24.86 14.38 -1.43
CA GLY A 443 -25.50 13.59 -2.48
C GLY A 443 -25.96 12.22 -1.98
N ASN A 444 -26.66 11.49 -2.83
CA ASN A 444 -27.16 10.15 -2.52
C ASN A 444 -26.61 9.15 -3.54
N LEU A 445 -26.47 7.90 -3.12
CA LEU A 445 -26.05 6.78 -3.94
C LEU A 445 -27.04 5.64 -3.82
N ALA A 446 -27.57 5.18 -4.95
CA ALA A 446 -28.30 3.92 -5.06
C ALA A 446 -27.42 2.88 -5.77
N VAL A 447 -27.31 1.69 -5.19
CA VAL A 447 -26.53 0.58 -5.76
C VAL A 447 -27.47 -0.59 -5.99
N LYS A 448 -27.44 -1.13 -7.21
CA LYS A 448 -28.18 -2.32 -7.61
C LYS A 448 -27.20 -3.45 -7.93
N ILE A 449 -27.31 -4.55 -7.23
CA ILE A 449 -26.47 -5.73 -7.42
C ILE A 449 -27.31 -6.87 -7.98
N SER A 450 -26.91 -7.38 -9.14
CA SER A 450 -27.61 -8.46 -9.84
C SER A 450 -26.68 -9.64 -10.10
N ALA A 451 -27.25 -10.73 -10.59
CA ALA A 451 -26.54 -11.94 -11.01
C ALA A 451 -25.60 -12.50 -9.94
N ILE A 452 -26.13 -12.69 -8.74
CA ILE A 452 -25.38 -13.23 -7.60
C ILE A 452 -25.27 -14.75 -7.75
N ASP A 453 -24.04 -15.28 -7.72
CA ASP A 453 -23.83 -16.73 -7.63
C ASP A 453 -24.27 -17.23 -6.24
N SER A 454 -25.29 -18.07 -6.22
CA SER A 454 -25.90 -18.55 -4.97
C SER A 454 -25.02 -19.48 -4.14
N THR A 455 -23.90 -19.93 -4.68
CA THR A 455 -22.94 -20.79 -3.99
C THR A 455 -21.82 -20.00 -3.35
N MET A 456 -21.74 -18.70 -3.64
CA MET A 456 -20.68 -17.80 -3.20
C MET A 456 -21.18 -16.77 -2.19
N HIS A 457 -20.26 -16.33 -1.35
CA HIS A 457 -20.43 -15.19 -0.46
C HIS A 457 -19.67 -14.00 -1.02
N TYR A 458 -20.19 -12.80 -0.76
CA TYR A 458 -19.56 -11.57 -1.19
C TYR A 458 -19.57 -10.56 -0.05
N VAL A 459 -18.47 -9.81 0.09
CA VAL A 459 -18.43 -8.62 0.93
C VAL A 459 -18.50 -7.41 0.02
N VAL A 460 -19.49 -6.56 0.25
CA VAL A 460 -19.75 -5.35 -0.56
C VAL A 460 -19.47 -4.12 0.28
N GLN A 461 -18.56 -3.30 -0.20
CA GLN A 461 -18.12 -2.09 0.49
C GLN A 461 -18.21 -0.87 -0.44
N ILE A 462 -18.62 0.27 0.10
CA ILE A 462 -18.43 1.57 -0.53
C ILE A 462 -17.28 2.26 0.19
N ILE A 463 -16.24 2.59 -0.57
CA ILE A 463 -15.02 3.22 -0.06
C ILE A 463 -14.72 4.53 -0.78
N ASP A 464 -14.06 5.48 -0.10
CA ASP A 464 -13.51 6.68 -0.71
C ASP A 464 -12.06 6.51 -1.18
N GLU A 465 -11.45 7.57 -1.72
CA GLU A 465 -10.05 7.57 -2.15
C GLU A 465 -9.06 7.29 -1.00
N SER A 466 -9.45 7.55 0.25
CA SER A 466 -8.67 7.26 1.46
C SER A 466 -8.88 5.85 2.02
N GLN A 467 -9.63 5.01 1.31
CA GLN A 467 -10.04 3.66 1.74
C GLN A 467 -10.93 3.64 2.99
N ARG A 468 -11.58 4.76 3.33
CA ARG A 468 -12.57 4.81 4.40
C ARG A 468 -13.85 4.13 3.92
N ILE A 469 -14.36 3.21 4.74
CA ILE A 469 -15.57 2.44 4.45
C ILE A 469 -16.80 3.24 4.90
N TYR A 470 -17.77 3.44 4.00
CA TYR A 470 -19.05 4.09 4.23
C TYR A 470 -20.21 3.08 4.28
N TYR A 471 -20.02 1.92 3.68
CA TYR A 471 -20.96 0.81 3.69
C TYR A 471 -20.18 -0.49 3.71
N ASP A 472 -20.62 -1.45 4.50
CA ASP A 472 -20.03 -2.78 4.62
C ASP A 472 -21.16 -3.79 4.88
N ASN A 473 -21.34 -4.71 3.96
CA ASN A 473 -22.37 -5.74 4.08
C ASN A 473 -21.93 -7.04 3.42
N GLN A 474 -22.38 -8.15 3.99
CA GLN A 474 -22.17 -9.48 3.42
C GLN A 474 -23.42 -9.90 2.66
N ILE A 475 -23.23 -10.33 1.42
CA ILE A 475 -24.30 -10.78 0.54
C ILE A 475 -24.10 -12.27 0.24
N HIS A 476 -25.20 -13.04 0.35
CA HIS A 476 -25.25 -14.43 -0.06
C HIS A 476 -26.65 -14.75 -0.60
N GLY A 477 -26.74 -15.69 -1.53
CA GLY A 477 -28.00 -16.14 -2.08
C GLY A 477 -28.31 -15.65 -3.48
N LYS A 478 -29.53 -15.86 -3.97
CA LYS A 478 -29.94 -15.69 -5.38
C LYS A 478 -30.61 -14.37 -5.70
N SER A 479 -30.96 -13.57 -4.70
CA SER A 479 -31.76 -12.37 -4.92
C SER A 479 -30.89 -11.18 -5.27
N PRO A 480 -31.31 -10.33 -6.22
CA PRO A 480 -30.73 -9.01 -6.36
C PRO A 480 -30.75 -8.27 -5.02
N GLU A 481 -29.73 -7.53 -4.72
CA GLU A 481 -29.65 -6.74 -3.50
C GLU A 481 -29.47 -5.28 -3.86
N ASP A 482 -30.47 -4.48 -3.48
CA ASP A 482 -30.46 -3.04 -3.72
C ASP A 482 -30.32 -2.32 -2.38
N PHE A 483 -29.42 -1.35 -2.32
CA PHE A 483 -29.27 -0.50 -1.15
C PHE A 483 -29.04 0.95 -1.54
N SER A 484 -29.27 1.86 -0.61
CA SER A 484 -29.01 3.27 -0.83
C SER A 484 -28.28 3.90 0.35
N LEU A 485 -27.32 4.74 0.04
CA LEU A 485 -26.63 5.59 1.00
C LEU A 485 -27.08 7.03 0.79
N LYS A 486 -27.55 7.64 1.86
CA LYS A 486 -28.00 9.04 1.85
C LYS A 486 -26.94 9.95 2.47
N LEU A 487 -26.95 11.19 2.05
CA LEU A 487 -26.11 12.24 2.61
C LEU A 487 -24.61 11.89 2.57
N LEU A 488 -24.13 11.39 1.45
CA LEU A 488 -22.70 11.21 1.21
C LEU A 488 -22.04 12.58 0.92
N GLN A 489 -20.85 12.78 1.44
CA GLN A 489 -20.03 13.95 1.10
C GLN A 489 -19.77 13.95 -0.42
N PRO A 490 -19.77 15.12 -1.10
CA PRO A 490 -19.33 15.20 -2.49
C PRO A 490 -17.90 14.64 -2.64
N GLY A 491 -17.69 13.81 -3.67
CA GLY A 491 -16.42 13.17 -3.90
C GLY A 491 -16.50 11.88 -4.71
N LYS A 492 -15.35 11.25 -4.88
CA LYS A 492 -15.22 10.00 -5.62
C LYS A 492 -15.32 8.80 -4.70
N TYR A 493 -16.13 7.85 -5.10
CA TYR A 493 -16.35 6.60 -4.39
C TYR A 493 -16.10 5.40 -5.29
N THR A 494 -15.80 4.29 -4.67
CA THR A 494 -15.60 3.01 -5.35
C THR A 494 -16.47 1.95 -4.68
N LEU A 495 -17.20 1.20 -5.48
CA LEU A 495 -17.83 -0.03 -5.03
C LEU A 495 -16.77 -1.13 -5.07
N LYS A 496 -16.39 -1.62 -3.91
CA LYS A 496 -15.47 -2.74 -3.73
C LYS A 496 -16.27 -3.99 -3.42
N VAL A 497 -16.09 -5.01 -4.23
CA VAL A 497 -16.71 -6.32 -4.02
C VAL A 497 -15.62 -7.35 -3.84
N ILE A 498 -15.68 -8.09 -2.75
CA ILE A 498 -14.77 -9.20 -2.44
C ILE A 498 -15.56 -10.49 -2.61
N LYS A 499 -14.98 -11.45 -3.33
CA LYS A 499 -15.50 -12.81 -3.40
C LYS A 499 -14.96 -13.58 -2.19
N ASP A 500 -15.76 -13.65 -1.13
CA ASP A 500 -15.41 -14.27 0.16
C ASP A 500 -15.58 -15.79 0.06
N GLU A 501 -14.48 -16.50 -0.18
CA GLU A 501 -14.51 -17.94 -0.45
C GLU A 501 -14.69 -18.78 0.82
N ASN A 502 -14.33 -18.24 1.98
CA ASN A 502 -14.39 -18.95 3.25
C ASN A 502 -15.49 -18.44 4.20
N ASN A 503 -16.27 -17.44 3.77
CA ASN A 503 -17.38 -16.85 4.50
C ASN A 503 -16.98 -16.27 5.89
N ASN A 504 -15.85 -15.58 5.93
CA ASN A 504 -15.38 -14.94 7.16
C ASN A 504 -15.70 -13.42 7.22
N GLY A 505 -16.23 -12.86 6.13
CA GLY A 505 -16.64 -11.45 6.03
C GLY A 505 -15.49 -10.47 5.85
N THR A 506 -14.30 -10.96 5.54
CA THR A 506 -13.10 -10.13 5.32
C THR A 506 -12.33 -10.65 4.12
N TRP A 507 -11.57 -9.77 3.47
CA TRP A 507 -10.67 -10.21 2.40
C TRP A 507 -9.49 -11.00 2.96
N ASP A 508 -9.27 -12.18 2.39
CA ASP A 508 -8.12 -13.01 2.70
C ASP A 508 -7.05 -12.94 1.63
N THR A 509 -5.84 -12.64 2.08
CA THR A 509 -4.65 -12.72 1.23
C THR A 509 -4.29 -14.17 0.91
N GLY A 510 -3.46 -14.37 -0.11
CA GLY A 510 -2.90 -15.68 -0.42
C GLY A 510 -1.92 -16.20 0.63
N ASN A 511 -1.56 -17.47 0.49
CA ASN A 511 -0.55 -18.11 1.33
C ASN A 511 0.22 -19.17 0.54
N LEU A 512 1.52 -19.01 0.41
CA LEU A 512 2.38 -19.90 -0.36
C LEU A 512 2.46 -21.32 0.24
N LEU A 513 2.54 -21.42 1.58
CA LEU A 513 2.68 -22.72 2.26
C LEU A 513 1.47 -23.62 1.99
N ASN A 514 0.29 -23.03 1.92
CA ASN A 514 -0.97 -23.73 1.66
C ASN A 514 -1.36 -23.71 0.19
N HIS A 515 -0.52 -23.16 -0.68
CA HIS A 515 -0.76 -22.95 -2.11
C HIS A 515 -2.11 -22.26 -2.40
N ARG A 516 -2.47 -21.28 -1.55
CA ARG A 516 -3.74 -20.56 -1.61
C ARG A 516 -3.56 -19.21 -2.27
N GLN A 517 -4.37 -18.94 -3.28
CA GLN A 517 -4.47 -17.63 -3.93
C GLN A 517 -5.18 -16.61 -3.03
N PRO A 518 -4.96 -15.31 -3.23
CA PRO A 518 -5.77 -14.28 -2.59
C PRO A 518 -7.20 -14.31 -3.11
N GLU A 519 -8.16 -13.97 -2.27
CA GLU A 519 -9.55 -13.79 -2.70
C GLU A 519 -9.66 -12.67 -3.74
N LYS A 520 -10.57 -12.86 -4.68
CA LYS A 520 -10.75 -11.92 -5.79
C LYS A 520 -11.46 -10.66 -5.31
N ILE A 521 -10.94 -9.52 -5.72
CA ILE A 521 -11.53 -8.20 -5.51
C ILE A 521 -11.92 -7.60 -6.85
N ALA A 522 -13.10 -7.01 -6.90
CA ALA A 522 -13.52 -6.12 -7.98
C ALA A 522 -13.67 -4.70 -7.44
N LEU A 523 -13.05 -3.73 -8.12
CA LEU A 523 -13.16 -2.32 -7.82
C LEU A 523 -13.91 -1.63 -8.97
N ILE A 524 -15.10 -1.12 -8.69
CA ILE A 524 -15.97 -0.48 -9.65
C ILE A 524 -16.05 1.00 -9.32
N PRO A 525 -15.46 1.89 -10.13
CA PRO A 525 -15.59 3.33 -9.94
C PRO A 525 -17.06 3.75 -10.02
N ILE A 526 -17.49 4.56 -9.08
CA ILE A 526 -18.81 5.18 -9.07
C ILE A 526 -18.68 6.58 -9.68
N GLU A 527 -19.71 7.04 -10.39
CA GLU A 527 -19.78 8.42 -10.85
C GLU A 527 -19.60 9.37 -9.66
N GLU A 528 -18.85 10.46 -9.86
CA GLU A 528 -18.55 11.42 -8.80
C GLU A 528 -19.83 11.98 -8.19
N ILE A 529 -19.98 11.79 -6.89
CA ILE A 529 -21.12 12.29 -6.13
C ILE A 529 -20.94 13.80 -5.95
N LYS A 530 -21.95 14.56 -6.37
CA LYS A 530 -22.02 16.00 -6.19
C LYS A 530 -23.11 16.38 -5.21
N ALA A 531 -23.02 17.57 -4.63
CA ALA A 531 -24.04 18.09 -3.73
C ALA A 531 -25.40 18.13 -4.43
N ASN A 532 -26.44 17.69 -3.73
CA ASN A 532 -27.83 17.60 -4.20
C ASN A 532 -28.03 16.71 -5.46
N TRP A 533 -27.17 15.70 -5.65
CA TRP A 533 -27.29 14.73 -6.76
C TRP A 533 -27.63 13.33 -6.23
N ASP A 534 -28.45 12.63 -7.03
CA ASP A 534 -28.72 11.21 -6.86
C ASP A 534 -27.97 10.43 -7.94
N VAL A 535 -27.04 9.58 -7.51
CA VAL A 535 -26.23 8.72 -8.40
C VAL A 535 -26.74 7.29 -8.29
N GLU A 536 -26.87 6.60 -9.41
CA GLU A 536 -27.23 5.17 -9.45
C GLU A 536 -26.11 4.37 -10.11
N THR A 537 -25.75 3.24 -9.50
CA THR A 537 -24.79 2.28 -10.03
C THR A 537 -25.38 0.89 -10.04
N SER A 538 -25.22 0.17 -11.16
CA SER A 538 -25.68 -1.21 -11.31
C SER A 538 -24.53 -2.14 -11.63
N VAL A 539 -24.50 -3.30 -10.99
CA VAL A 539 -23.37 -4.25 -11.07
C VAL A 539 -23.89 -5.67 -11.22
N ASP A 540 -23.32 -6.40 -12.19
CA ASP A 540 -23.52 -7.83 -12.39
C ASP A 540 -22.31 -8.59 -11.85
N LEU A 541 -22.47 -9.33 -10.73
CA LEU A 541 -21.36 -10.00 -10.06
C LEU A 541 -20.80 -11.16 -10.88
N ILE A 542 -21.63 -11.88 -11.62
CA ILE A 542 -21.15 -12.99 -12.48
C ILE A 542 -20.25 -12.43 -13.59
N GLU A 543 -20.66 -11.34 -14.23
CA GLU A 543 -19.87 -10.73 -15.31
C GLU A 543 -18.52 -10.20 -14.82
N ILE A 544 -18.51 -9.54 -13.67
CA ILE A 544 -17.29 -8.93 -13.11
C ILE A 544 -16.24 -9.98 -12.75
N PHE A 545 -16.64 -11.08 -12.14
CA PHE A 545 -15.72 -12.14 -11.72
C PHE A 545 -15.45 -13.20 -12.79
N ARG A 546 -16.10 -13.10 -13.98
CA ARG A 546 -15.80 -13.97 -15.13
C ARG A 546 -14.54 -13.53 -15.89
N LYS A 547 -14.20 -12.25 -15.80
CA LYS A 547 -13.01 -11.66 -16.43
C LYS A 547 -11.77 -11.95 -15.58
#